data_bbe985471d4e9dd683d3ed071ec70b31
#
_entry.id   bbe985471d4e9dd683d3ed071ec70b31
#
_cell.length_a   1.000
_cell.length_b   1.000
_cell.length_c   1.000
_cell.angle_alpha   90.00
_cell.angle_beta   90.00
_cell.angle_gamma   90.00
#
_symmetry.space_group_name_H-M   'P 1'
#
loop_
_entity.id
_entity.type
_entity.pdbx_description
1 polymer ?
#
loop_
_entity_poly.entity_id
_entity_poly.type
_entity_poly.pdbx_seq_one_letter_code
_entity_poly.pdbx_strand_id
1 'polypeptide(L)'
;MKQKLLDGHSKMRKDIADAKDKHLKEIWIFIRDEMDNLPKDRFLDEIEYRILKSLEETYSITSAAARKLYNIKTERLKDGEIEELMYSKDGKELYERLEEHYDNALKRDHPSEYFRNRVVLIMDTETLTVSNAVLHSKLNKKAKFAEVVGGADCWEENGGLCEYWISKGKMPIEELELPPYHPDCECMVIYYL
;
A
#
# COMPACT_ATOMS: atom_id res chain seq x y z
N MET A 1 17.77 -3.64 -20.02
CA MET A 1 16.35 -3.90 -19.70
C MET A 1 16.06 -3.70 -18.21
N LYS A 2 16.80 -4.35 -17.30
CA LYS A 2 16.60 -4.23 -15.84
C LYS A 2 16.65 -2.76 -15.36
N GLN A 3 17.65 -1.97 -15.75
CA GLN A 3 17.76 -0.56 -15.34
C GLN A 3 16.53 0.27 -15.72
N LYS A 4 16.01 0.11 -16.94
CA LYS A 4 14.78 0.81 -17.39
C LYS A 4 13.56 0.44 -16.52
N LEU A 5 13.45 -0.81 -16.09
CA LEU A 5 12.38 -1.25 -15.18
C LEU A 5 12.57 -0.62 -13.80
N LEU A 6 13.80 -0.64 -13.25
CA LEU A 6 14.13 0.00 -11.98
C LEU A 6 13.79 1.50 -11.98
N ASP A 7 14.22 2.22 -13.01
CA ASP A 7 13.93 3.66 -13.14
C ASP A 7 12.41 3.93 -13.21
N GLY A 8 11.70 3.08 -13.97
CA GLY A 8 10.27 3.19 -14.11
C GLY A 8 9.51 2.88 -12.80
N HIS A 9 9.93 1.86 -12.06
CA HIS A 9 9.38 1.54 -10.74
C HIS A 9 9.70 2.64 -9.73
N SER A 10 10.91 3.19 -9.73
CA SER A 10 11.29 4.32 -8.87
C SER A 10 10.39 5.54 -9.12
N LYS A 11 10.14 5.85 -10.41
CA LYS A 11 9.20 6.93 -10.75
C LYS A 11 7.78 6.64 -10.26
N MET A 12 7.29 5.43 -10.49
CA MET A 12 5.96 5.02 -10.03
C MET A 12 5.82 5.17 -8.51
N ARG A 13 6.80 4.71 -7.74
CA ARG A 13 6.84 4.86 -6.28
C ARG A 13 6.75 6.32 -5.86
N LYS A 14 7.51 7.20 -6.52
CA LYS A 14 7.46 8.62 -6.25
C LYS A 14 6.05 9.20 -6.53
N ASP A 15 5.48 8.89 -7.68
CA ASP A 15 4.15 9.38 -8.05
C ASP A 15 3.09 8.88 -7.04
N ILE A 16 3.20 7.65 -6.54
CA ILE A 16 2.34 7.08 -5.48
C ILE A 16 2.56 7.80 -4.14
N ALA A 17 3.81 8.03 -3.73
CA ALA A 17 4.12 8.72 -2.48
C ALA A 17 3.57 10.16 -2.49
N ASP A 18 3.76 10.89 -3.58
CA ASP A 18 3.24 12.26 -3.73
C ASP A 18 1.70 12.29 -3.64
N ALA A 19 1.00 11.32 -4.23
CA ALA A 19 -0.45 11.18 -4.14
C ALA A 19 -0.89 10.84 -2.71
N LYS A 20 -0.26 9.85 -2.07
CA LYS A 20 -0.54 9.48 -0.68
C LYS A 20 -0.35 10.66 0.27
N ASP A 21 0.74 11.40 0.16
CA ASP A 21 1.04 12.55 1.02
C ASP A 21 0.00 13.66 0.90
N LYS A 22 -0.57 13.87 -0.28
CA LYS A 22 -1.69 14.79 -0.49
C LYS A 22 -2.92 14.34 0.31
N HIS A 23 -3.32 13.08 0.19
CA HIS A 23 -4.46 12.53 0.92
C HIS A 23 -4.22 12.53 2.44
N LEU A 24 -3.01 12.19 2.89
CA LEU A 24 -2.65 12.24 4.31
C LEU A 24 -2.82 13.63 4.91
N LYS A 25 -2.44 14.69 4.18
CA LYS A 25 -2.64 16.08 4.66
C LYS A 25 -4.12 16.39 4.85
N GLU A 26 -4.98 15.98 3.93
CA GLU A 26 -6.43 16.16 4.02
C GLU A 26 -7.02 15.37 5.20
N ILE A 27 -6.57 14.12 5.40
CA ILE A 27 -6.97 13.27 6.53
C ILE A 27 -6.51 13.88 7.86
N TRP A 28 -5.30 14.42 7.95
CA TRP A 28 -4.79 15.05 9.17
C TRP A 28 -5.58 16.29 9.59
N ILE A 29 -5.96 17.12 8.62
CA ILE A 29 -6.84 18.27 8.88
C ILE A 29 -8.17 17.76 9.43
N PHE A 30 -8.76 16.75 8.81
CA PHE A 30 -10.03 16.19 9.25
C PHE A 30 -9.95 15.56 10.65
N ILE A 31 -8.91 14.77 10.96
CA ILE A 31 -8.71 14.20 12.30
C ILE A 31 -8.62 15.29 13.34
N ARG A 32 -7.82 16.33 13.09
CA ARG A 32 -7.64 17.46 14.03
C ARG A 32 -8.95 18.20 14.31
N ASP A 33 -9.74 18.41 13.26
CA ASP A 33 -10.89 19.29 13.32
C ASP A 33 -12.17 18.55 13.77
N GLU A 34 -12.26 17.25 13.53
CA GLU A 34 -13.52 16.50 13.65
C GLU A 34 -13.50 15.32 14.63
N MET A 35 -12.35 14.89 15.12
CA MET A 35 -12.27 13.70 16.01
C MET A 35 -13.10 13.86 17.29
N ASP A 36 -13.16 15.07 17.84
CA ASP A 36 -13.92 15.38 19.06
C ASP A 36 -15.34 15.92 18.76
N ASN A 37 -15.64 16.23 17.48
CA ASN A 37 -16.87 16.91 17.09
C ASN A 37 -17.90 15.99 16.43
N LEU A 38 -17.45 14.89 15.80
CA LEU A 38 -18.34 13.94 15.14
C LEU A 38 -18.62 12.70 15.99
N PRO A 39 -19.82 12.09 15.84
CA PRO A 39 -20.04 10.73 16.32
C PRO A 39 -19.01 9.75 15.75
N LYS A 40 -18.54 8.80 16.57
CA LYS A 40 -17.49 7.83 16.23
C LYS A 40 -17.71 7.20 14.84
N ASP A 41 -18.90 6.65 14.62
CA ASP A 41 -19.18 5.93 13.36
C ASP A 41 -19.03 6.83 12.14
N ARG A 42 -19.58 8.05 12.19
CA ARG A 42 -19.44 9.03 11.08
C ARG A 42 -18.01 9.49 10.87
N PHE A 43 -17.26 9.62 11.94
CA PHE A 43 -15.84 9.98 11.87
C PHE A 43 -15.04 8.86 11.19
N LEU A 44 -15.27 7.61 11.60
CA LEU A 44 -14.57 6.46 11.03
C LEU A 44 -14.95 6.18 9.58
N ASP A 45 -16.23 6.29 9.22
CA ASP A 45 -16.72 6.17 7.84
C ASP A 45 -16.01 7.18 6.91
N GLU A 46 -15.83 8.42 7.36
CA GLU A 46 -15.18 9.45 6.56
C GLU A 46 -13.66 9.21 6.43
N ILE A 47 -13.01 8.71 7.48
CA ILE A 47 -11.59 8.32 7.43
C ILE A 47 -11.40 7.15 6.44
N GLU A 48 -12.22 6.11 6.57
CA GLU A 48 -12.20 4.96 5.65
C GLU A 48 -12.37 5.40 4.20
N TYR A 49 -13.39 6.19 3.92
CA TYR A 49 -13.65 6.73 2.58
C TYR A 49 -12.44 7.49 2.00
N ARG A 50 -11.74 8.30 2.80
CA ARG A 50 -10.56 9.04 2.36
C ARG A 50 -9.36 8.13 2.09
N ILE A 51 -9.19 7.07 2.89
CA ILE A 51 -8.16 6.05 2.65
C ILE A 51 -8.45 5.32 1.35
N LEU A 52 -9.68 4.83 1.15
CA LEU A 52 -10.08 4.14 -0.08
C LEU A 52 -9.86 5.00 -1.32
N LYS A 53 -10.18 6.29 -1.27
CA LYS A 53 -9.87 7.23 -2.37
C LYS A 53 -8.36 7.33 -2.68
N SER A 54 -7.52 7.35 -1.66
CA SER A 54 -6.06 7.34 -1.86
C SER A 54 -5.60 6.04 -2.53
N LEU A 55 -6.18 4.91 -2.15
CA LEU A 55 -5.87 3.60 -2.74
C LEU A 55 -6.36 3.47 -4.18
N GLU A 56 -7.50 4.06 -4.53
CA GLU A 56 -7.97 4.17 -5.93
C GLU A 56 -6.99 4.96 -6.81
N GLU A 57 -6.43 6.06 -6.28
CA GLU A 57 -5.40 6.82 -6.97
C GLU A 57 -4.11 6.01 -7.14
N THR A 58 -3.69 5.26 -6.10
CA THR A 58 -2.58 4.30 -6.15
C THR A 58 -2.79 3.24 -7.22
N TYR A 59 -3.97 2.64 -7.29
CA TYR A 59 -4.35 1.69 -8.35
C TYR A 59 -4.19 2.32 -9.74
N SER A 60 -4.68 3.52 -9.93
CA SER A 60 -4.65 4.24 -11.20
C SER A 60 -3.21 4.52 -11.65
N ILE A 61 -2.36 5.02 -10.75
CA ILE A 61 -0.94 5.28 -11.00
C ILE A 61 -0.21 3.98 -11.35
N THR A 62 -0.42 2.93 -10.55
CA THR A 62 0.22 1.62 -10.76
C THR A 62 -0.21 0.99 -12.08
N SER A 63 -1.49 1.05 -12.42
CA SER A 63 -2.03 0.54 -13.68
C SER A 63 -1.46 1.29 -14.89
N ALA A 64 -1.31 2.62 -14.79
CA ALA A 64 -0.70 3.43 -15.84
C ALA A 64 0.80 3.10 -16.01
N ALA A 65 1.52 2.92 -14.91
CA ALA A 65 2.92 2.51 -14.93
C ALA A 65 3.10 1.11 -15.52
N ALA A 66 2.28 0.14 -15.11
CA ALA A 66 2.29 -1.22 -15.65
C ALA A 66 2.08 -1.22 -17.18
N ARG A 67 1.13 -0.42 -17.67
CA ARG A 67 0.89 -0.26 -19.11
C ARG A 67 2.14 0.25 -19.84
N LYS A 68 2.79 1.27 -19.28
CA LYS A 68 3.95 1.90 -19.89
C LYS A 68 5.21 1.03 -19.83
N LEU A 69 5.46 0.38 -18.67
CA LEU A 69 6.70 -0.38 -18.44
C LEU A 69 6.67 -1.76 -19.10
N TYR A 70 5.51 -2.41 -19.07
CA TYR A 70 5.35 -3.80 -19.50
C TYR A 70 4.55 -3.96 -20.80
N ASN A 71 4.10 -2.85 -21.39
CA ASN A 71 3.30 -2.84 -22.63
C ASN A 71 2.05 -3.76 -22.55
N ILE A 72 1.34 -3.68 -21.44
CA ILE A 72 0.13 -4.48 -21.20
C ILE A 72 -1.14 -3.63 -21.25
N LYS A 73 -2.27 -4.22 -21.63
CA LYS A 73 -3.58 -3.59 -21.46
C LYS A 73 -3.98 -3.70 -19.99
N THR A 74 -4.53 -2.62 -19.45
CA THR A 74 -5.11 -2.60 -18.10
C THR A 74 -6.60 -2.29 -18.20
N GLU A 75 -7.40 -2.97 -17.42
CA GLU A 75 -8.82 -2.69 -17.26
C GLU A 75 -9.02 -1.53 -16.27
N ARG A 76 -10.20 -0.94 -16.30
CA ARG A 76 -10.59 0.02 -15.27
C ARG A 76 -10.87 -0.71 -13.97
N LEU A 77 -10.67 -0.01 -12.86
CA LEU A 77 -11.09 -0.45 -11.54
C LEU A 77 -12.60 -0.70 -11.53
N LYS A 78 -13.03 -1.79 -10.94
CA LYS A 78 -14.44 -2.07 -10.66
C LYS A 78 -14.75 -1.67 -9.23
N ASP A 79 -16.00 -1.36 -8.95
CA ASP A 79 -16.45 -1.06 -7.60
C ASP A 79 -16.18 -2.28 -6.68
N GLY A 80 -15.64 -2.05 -5.50
CA GLY A 80 -15.26 -3.08 -4.54
C GLY A 80 -13.92 -3.79 -4.81
N GLU A 81 -13.27 -3.56 -5.96
CA GLU A 81 -12.00 -4.24 -6.30
C GLU A 81 -10.82 -3.78 -5.42
N ILE A 82 -10.89 -2.59 -4.85
CA ILE A 82 -9.84 -2.08 -3.95
C ILE A 82 -9.82 -2.87 -2.64
N GLU A 83 -10.96 -3.08 -2.04
CA GLU A 83 -11.11 -3.80 -0.77
C GLU A 83 -10.60 -5.24 -0.90
N GLU A 84 -10.83 -5.89 -2.06
CA GLU A 84 -10.29 -7.23 -2.35
C GLU A 84 -8.75 -7.27 -2.47
N LEU A 85 -8.13 -6.13 -2.78
CA LEU A 85 -6.68 -6.02 -2.94
C LEU A 85 -5.96 -5.61 -1.65
N MET A 86 -6.71 -5.19 -0.62
CA MET A 86 -6.13 -4.69 0.62
C MET A 86 -5.55 -5.81 1.47
N TYR A 87 -4.56 -5.44 2.27
CA TYR A 87 -3.95 -6.34 3.22
C TYR A 87 -4.85 -6.53 4.45
N SER A 88 -5.30 -7.73 4.66
CA SER A 88 -6.00 -8.11 5.89
C SER A 88 -5.12 -9.08 6.68
N LYS A 89 -4.23 -8.52 7.52
CA LYS A 89 -3.54 -9.33 8.52
C LYS A 89 -4.57 -9.74 9.56
N ASP A 90 -4.83 -10.84 9.94
CA ASP A 90 -5.82 -11.28 10.94
C ASP A 90 -7.29 -11.25 10.46
N GLY A 91 -7.55 -11.09 9.15
CA GLY A 91 -8.90 -11.11 8.58
C GLY A 91 -9.80 -9.92 8.96
N LYS A 92 -9.21 -8.84 9.49
CA LYS A 92 -9.94 -7.62 9.84
C LYS A 92 -10.08 -6.68 8.64
N GLU A 93 -11.29 -6.18 8.44
CA GLU A 93 -11.55 -5.13 7.45
C GLU A 93 -10.94 -3.79 7.88
N LEU A 94 -10.83 -2.86 6.95
CA LEU A 94 -10.24 -1.54 7.20
C LEU A 94 -10.96 -0.81 8.34
N TYR A 95 -12.29 -0.81 8.32
CA TYR A 95 -13.09 -0.17 9.35
C TYR A 95 -12.81 -0.73 10.76
N GLU A 96 -12.74 -2.05 10.92
CA GLU A 96 -12.45 -2.70 12.21
C GLU A 96 -11.08 -2.31 12.75
N ARG A 97 -10.10 -2.19 11.87
CA ARG A 97 -8.74 -1.73 12.23
C ARG A 97 -8.73 -0.27 12.68
N LEU A 98 -9.48 0.58 11.99
CA LEU A 98 -9.63 1.99 12.34
C LEU A 98 -10.36 2.14 13.68
N GLU A 99 -11.41 1.37 13.91
CA GLU A 99 -12.16 1.37 15.17
C GLU A 99 -11.27 0.98 16.35
N GLU A 100 -10.49 -0.10 16.23
CA GLU A 100 -9.57 -0.51 17.28
C GLU A 100 -8.54 0.58 17.60
N HIS A 101 -7.99 1.23 16.58
CA HIS A 101 -7.03 2.31 16.77
C HIS A 101 -7.66 3.58 17.36
N TYR A 102 -8.90 3.90 17.00
CA TYR A 102 -9.66 4.99 17.60
C TYR A 102 -9.90 4.76 19.09
N ASP A 103 -10.39 3.58 19.48
CA ASP A 103 -10.65 3.22 20.88
C ASP A 103 -9.35 3.19 21.71
N ASN A 104 -8.25 2.83 21.11
CA ASN A 104 -6.93 2.90 21.73
C ASN A 104 -6.41 4.34 21.85
N ALA A 105 -6.73 5.21 20.89
CA ALA A 105 -6.38 6.61 20.91
C ALA A 105 -7.03 7.35 22.09
N LEU A 106 -8.32 7.09 22.35
CA LEU A 106 -9.06 7.73 23.45
C LEU A 106 -8.48 7.44 24.86
N LYS A 107 -7.59 6.45 24.98
CA LYS A 107 -6.88 6.10 26.22
C LYS A 107 -5.53 6.81 26.36
N ARG A 108 -5.17 7.71 25.44
CA ARG A 108 -3.87 8.39 25.39
C ARG A 108 -4.01 9.87 25.73
N ASP A 109 -2.91 10.49 26.14
CA ASP A 109 -2.86 11.92 26.47
C ASP A 109 -3.06 12.80 25.24
N HIS A 110 -2.69 12.30 24.05
CA HIS A 110 -2.84 12.98 22.76
C HIS A 110 -3.58 12.09 21.74
N PRO A 111 -4.91 11.93 21.87
CA PRO A 111 -5.67 10.98 21.05
C PRO A 111 -5.55 11.19 19.54
N SER A 112 -5.71 12.43 19.09
CA SER A 112 -5.66 12.77 17.66
C SER A 112 -4.28 12.52 17.04
N GLU A 113 -3.20 12.78 17.75
CA GLU A 113 -1.85 12.50 17.29
C GLU A 113 -1.58 10.99 17.20
N TYR A 114 -1.99 10.24 18.22
CA TYR A 114 -1.87 8.78 18.21
C TYR A 114 -2.65 8.18 17.04
N PHE A 115 -3.93 8.55 16.88
CA PHE A 115 -4.77 8.04 15.81
C PHE A 115 -4.21 8.39 14.44
N ARG A 116 -3.77 9.63 14.24
CA ARG A 116 -3.10 10.07 13.02
C ARG A 116 -1.92 9.16 12.65
N ASN A 117 -1.03 8.86 13.59
CA ASN A 117 0.14 8.02 13.34
C ASN A 117 -0.26 6.59 12.94
N ARG A 118 -1.38 6.07 13.48
CA ARG A 118 -1.92 4.76 13.07
C ARG A 118 -2.52 4.78 11.66
N VAL A 119 -3.20 5.85 11.29
CA VAL A 119 -3.70 6.04 9.92
C VAL A 119 -2.54 6.10 8.92
N VAL A 120 -1.43 6.75 9.26
CA VAL A 120 -0.21 6.75 8.41
C VAL A 120 0.27 5.32 8.16
N LEU A 121 0.46 4.52 9.22
CA LEU A 121 0.90 3.12 9.10
C LEU A 121 -0.04 2.27 8.24
N ILE A 122 -1.35 2.45 8.40
CA ILE A 122 -2.34 1.77 7.57
C ILE A 122 -2.14 2.18 6.10
N MET A 123 -2.07 3.48 5.82
CA MET A 123 -1.94 3.96 4.44
C MET A 123 -0.62 3.53 3.80
N ASP A 124 0.49 3.49 4.54
CA ASP A 124 1.78 3.02 4.02
C ASP A 124 1.69 1.54 3.63
N THR A 125 1.16 0.71 4.51
CA THR A 125 0.98 -0.72 4.28
C THR A 125 0.04 -0.99 3.10
N GLU A 126 -1.17 -0.38 3.10
CA GLU A 126 -2.18 -0.65 2.08
C GLU A 126 -1.79 -0.09 0.71
N THR A 127 -1.14 1.06 0.65
CA THR A 127 -0.62 1.63 -0.61
C THR A 127 0.34 0.66 -1.28
N LEU A 128 1.26 0.06 -0.53
CA LEU A 128 2.19 -0.92 -1.06
C LEU A 128 1.50 -2.22 -1.45
N THR A 129 0.57 -2.70 -0.62
CA THR A 129 -0.22 -3.91 -0.88
C THR A 129 -0.99 -3.78 -2.19
N VAL A 130 -1.77 -2.73 -2.35
CA VAL A 130 -2.54 -2.46 -3.59
C VAL A 130 -1.61 -2.35 -4.79
N SER A 131 -0.51 -1.61 -4.68
CA SER A 131 0.45 -1.46 -5.78
C SER A 131 1.03 -2.80 -6.24
N ASN A 132 1.50 -3.65 -5.31
CA ASN A 132 2.05 -4.96 -5.65
C ASN A 132 0.98 -5.92 -6.16
N ALA A 133 -0.21 -5.94 -5.56
CA ALA A 133 -1.33 -6.77 -6.01
C ALA A 133 -1.79 -6.42 -7.42
N VAL A 134 -1.88 -5.12 -7.74
CA VAL A 134 -2.21 -4.64 -9.09
C VAL A 134 -1.18 -5.11 -10.12
N LEU A 135 0.10 -4.95 -9.84
CA LEU A 135 1.17 -5.42 -10.74
C LEU A 135 1.07 -6.93 -10.93
N HIS A 136 0.93 -7.67 -9.83
CA HIS A 136 0.85 -9.14 -9.86
C HIS A 136 -0.37 -9.62 -10.66
N SER A 137 -1.56 -9.11 -10.39
CA SER A 137 -2.78 -9.52 -11.08
C SER A 137 -2.69 -9.37 -12.60
N LYS A 138 -1.95 -8.36 -13.06
CA LYS A 138 -1.80 -8.05 -14.48
C LYS A 138 -0.63 -8.77 -15.16
N LEU A 139 0.36 -9.21 -14.39
CA LEU A 139 1.62 -9.73 -14.91
C LEU A 139 1.86 -11.20 -14.63
N ASN A 140 1.24 -11.80 -13.61
CA ASN A 140 1.46 -13.20 -13.21
C ASN A 140 1.25 -14.23 -14.33
N LYS A 141 0.30 -13.97 -15.26
CA LYS A 141 0.03 -14.87 -16.40
C LYS A 141 0.99 -14.66 -17.58
N LYS A 142 1.81 -13.62 -17.56
CA LYS A 142 2.69 -13.22 -18.67
C LYS A 142 4.17 -13.32 -18.32
N ALA A 143 4.50 -13.04 -17.06
CA ALA A 143 5.86 -13.12 -16.57
C ALA A 143 6.23 -14.57 -16.26
N LYS A 144 7.46 -14.94 -16.59
CA LYS A 144 8.04 -16.24 -16.20
C LYS A 144 8.82 -16.13 -14.91
N PHE A 145 9.35 -14.95 -14.63
CA PHE A 145 10.19 -14.70 -13.47
C PHE A 145 9.82 -13.37 -12.83
N ALA A 146 10.09 -13.27 -11.55
CA ALA A 146 10.00 -12.05 -10.78
C ALA A 146 11.23 -11.85 -9.89
N GLU A 147 11.43 -10.64 -9.40
CA GLU A 147 12.51 -10.29 -8.48
C GLU A 147 11.97 -9.29 -7.48
N VAL A 148 12.15 -9.56 -6.19
CA VAL A 148 11.83 -8.61 -5.12
C VAL A 148 12.99 -7.62 -5.00
N VAL A 149 12.66 -6.33 -4.99
CA VAL A 149 13.62 -5.25 -4.78
C VAL A 149 13.19 -4.43 -3.58
N GLY A 150 14.10 -4.21 -2.64
CA GLY A 150 13.81 -3.49 -1.39
C GLY A 150 14.16 -2.02 -1.44
N GLY A 151 13.57 -1.25 -0.52
CA GLY A 151 14.05 0.06 -0.13
C GLY A 151 15.29 -0.03 0.78
N ALA A 152 15.93 1.11 0.98
CA ALA A 152 17.17 1.18 1.76
C ALA A 152 17.01 0.74 3.22
N ASP A 153 15.81 0.89 3.78
CA ASP A 153 15.53 0.69 5.21
C ASP A 153 14.90 -0.68 5.52
N CYS A 154 14.72 -1.55 4.52
CA CYS A 154 14.14 -2.88 4.72
C CYS A 154 15.09 -3.92 5.37
N TRP A 155 16.34 -3.56 5.64
CA TRP A 155 17.40 -4.53 5.96
C TRP A 155 17.52 -4.88 7.44
N GLU A 156 17.12 -4.02 8.38
CA GLU A 156 17.57 -4.18 9.77
C GLU A 156 16.49 -4.54 10.81
N GLU A 157 15.20 -4.22 10.61
CA GLU A 157 14.27 -4.20 11.75
C GLU A 157 13.29 -5.39 11.88
N ASN A 158 13.11 -6.27 10.88
CA ASN A 158 11.94 -7.15 10.83
C ASN A 158 12.22 -8.64 10.56
N GLY A 159 13.20 -9.20 11.19
CA GLY A 159 13.37 -10.67 11.21
C GLY A 159 13.82 -11.31 9.89
N GLY A 160 14.35 -10.52 8.95
CA GLY A 160 15.03 -11.04 7.77
C GLY A 160 14.13 -11.46 6.60
N LEU A 161 12.80 -11.28 6.66
CA LEU A 161 11.92 -11.68 5.55
C LEU A 161 12.18 -10.87 4.27
N CYS A 162 12.37 -9.56 4.37
CA CYS A 162 12.73 -8.74 3.22
C CYS A 162 14.09 -9.16 2.65
N GLU A 163 15.09 -9.37 3.51
CA GLU A 163 16.41 -9.83 3.11
C GLU A 163 16.35 -11.20 2.43
N TYR A 164 15.59 -12.13 2.99
CA TYR A 164 15.38 -13.44 2.40
C TYR A 164 14.83 -13.35 0.98
N TRP A 165 13.76 -12.57 0.75
CA TRP A 165 13.15 -12.44 -0.57
C TRP A 165 14.02 -11.68 -1.56
N ILE A 166 14.72 -10.62 -1.11
CA ILE A 166 15.67 -9.87 -1.94
C ILE A 166 16.87 -10.73 -2.32
N SER A 167 17.40 -11.54 -1.39
CA SER A 167 18.56 -12.40 -1.63
C SER A 167 18.30 -13.52 -2.64
N LYS A 168 17.05 -13.94 -2.82
CA LYS A 168 16.67 -14.91 -3.87
C LYS A 168 16.91 -14.37 -5.28
N GLY A 169 16.95 -13.03 -5.44
CA GLY A 169 17.10 -12.40 -6.74
C GLY A 169 15.98 -12.78 -7.71
N LYS A 170 16.34 -13.07 -8.96
CA LYS A 170 15.37 -13.48 -9.98
C LYS A 170 14.92 -14.91 -9.75
N MET A 171 13.61 -15.11 -9.51
CA MET A 171 12.98 -16.40 -9.21
C MET A 171 11.81 -16.72 -10.14
N PRO A 172 11.40 -17.99 -10.30
CA PRO A 172 10.13 -18.34 -10.95
C PRO A 172 8.96 -17.63 -10.28
N ILE A 173 7.95 -17.24 -11.08
CA ILE A 173 6.82 -16.45 -10.55
C ILE A 173 5.96 -17.25 -9.57
N GLU A 174 5.95 -18.56 -9.69
CA GLU A 174 5.21 -19.49 -8.82
C GLU A 174 5.77 -19.55 -7.40
N GLU A 175 7.04 -19.12 -7.22
CA GLU A 175 7.72 -19.09 -5.93
C GLU A 175 7.57 -17.73 -5.25
N LEU A 176 6.97 -16.74 -5.93
CA LEU A 176 6.88 -15.37 -5.43
C LEU A 176 5.82 -15.26 -4.34
N GLU A 177 6.23 -14.78 -3.17
CA GLU A 177 5.34 -14.21 -2.18
C GLU A 177 5.34 -12.68 -2.32
N LEU A 178 4.15 -12.08 -2.30
CA LEU A 178 4.03 -10.63 -2.51
C LEU A 178 4.32 -9.85 -1.23
N PRO A 179 5.13 -8.76 -1.31
CA PRO A 179 5.20 -7.81 -0.21
C PRO A 179 3.84 -7.07 -0.03
N PRO A 180 3.54 -6.52 1.13
CA PRO A 180 4.48 -6.22 2.23
C PRO A 180 4.75 -7.42 3.14
N TYR A 181 5.97 -7.54 3.63
CA TYR A 181 6.36 -8.60 4.57
C TYR A 181 6.24 -8.16 6.03
N HIS A 182 6.11 -6.86 6.26
CA HIS A 182 5.95 -6.23 7.57
C HIS A 182 5.31 -4.83 7.40
N PRO A 183 4.80 -4.20 8.46
CA PRO A 183 4.44 -2.78 8.43
C PRO A 183 5.64 -1.93 7.97
N ASP A 184 5.39 -0.86 7.23
CA ASP A 184 6.43 0.02 6.63
C ASP A 184 7.38 -0.66 5.63
N CYS A 185 7.02 -1.85 5.14
CA CYS A 185 7.78 -2.52 4.10
C CYS A 185 7.80 -1.68 2.81
N GLU A 186 9.00 -1.49 2.25
CA GLU A 186 9.19 -0.78 0.98
C GLU A 186 9.51 -1.70 -0.21
N CYS A 187 9.36 -3.00 -0.03
CA CYS A 187 9.67 -3.96 -1.08
C CYS A 187 8.66 -3.91 -2.23
N MET A 188 9.17 -3.99 -3.44
CA MET A 188 8.38 -4.07 -4.67
C MET A 188 8.81 -5.25 -5.52
N VAL A 189 7.98 -5.63 -6.48
CA VAL A 189 8.25 -6.74 -7.39
C VAL A 189 8.51 -6.22 -8.81
N ILE A 190 9.61 -6.66 -9.40
CA ILE A 190 9.92 -6.48 -10.82
C ILE A 190 9.59 -7.78 -11.55
N TYR A 191 8.85 -7.69 -12.65
CA TYR A 191 8.42 -8.82 -13.46
C TYR A 191 9.25 -8.89 -14.76
N TYR A 192 9.62 -10.10 -15.16
CA TYR A 192 10.36 -10.39 -16.39
C TYR A 192 9.44 -11.19 -17.34
N LEU A 193 8.98 -10.53 -18.40
CA LEU A 193 8.14 -11.08 -19.46
C LEU A 193 8.94 -11.95 -20.44
#